data_75cc5a046103755acbed44780311101b
#
_entry.id   75cc5a046103755acbed44780311101b
#
_cell.length_a   1.000
_cell.length_b   1.000
_cell.length_c   1.000
_cell.angle_alpha   90.00
_cell.angle_beta   90.00
_cell.angle_gamma   90.00
#
_symmetry.space_group_name_H-M   'P 1'
#
loop_
_entity.id
_entity.type
_entity.pdbx_description
1 polymer ?
#
loop_
_entity_poly.entity_id
_entity_poly.type
_entity_poly.pdbx_seq_one_letter_code
_entity_poly.pdbx_strand_id
1 'polypeptide(L)'
;MPDRAEQIKKQASDLYKQRGYKQAAQLFSEAAELYRLEGNELEAAEMQNNRSVAFLQSGDAAKALQAAAGTDQVFALAGDVRLQAMALGNQAAALEELGRHPEALDLYQQASALLKSTGETEMRSTILKRISSLKMRSGKALESLAAMDAALTDVKPGTPKEKLLRKLLNFVNRRSW
;
A
#
# COMPACT_ATOMS: atom_id res chain seq x y z
N MET A 1 -16.37 12.81 -26.23
CA MET A 1 -15.04 13.35 -25.90
C MET A 1 -14.63 12.74 -24.58
N PRO A 2 -13.35 12.36 -24.36
CA PRO A 2 -12.96 11.92 -23.04
C PRO A 2 -13.26 13.05 -22.05
N ASP A 3 -13.83 12.67 -20.93
CA ASP A 3 -14.17 13.54 -19.84
C ASP A 3 -12.94 14.30 -19.36
N ARG A 4 -13.08 15.52 -18.90
CA ARG A 4 -11.97 16.36 -18.43
C ARG A 4 -11.24 15.70 -17.26
N ALA A 5 -11.97 15.04 -16.36
CA ALA A 5 -11.42 14.33 -15.23
C ALA A 5 -10.45 13.20 -15.71
N GLU A 6 -10.86 12.40 -16.69
CA GLU A 6 -10.05 11.31 -17.23
C GLU A 6 -8.80 11.82 -17.97
N GLN A 7 -8.89 12.97 -18.66
CA GLN A 7 -7.73 13.58 -19.28
C GLN A 7 -6.68 14.02 -18.24
N ILE A 8 -7.12 14.65 -17.14
CA ILE A 8 -6.25 15.09 -16.06
C ILE A 8 -5.65 13.90 -15.32
N LYS A 9 -6.44 12.85 -15.04
CA LYS A 9 -5.97 11.57 -14.48
C LYS A 9 -4.83 10.97 -15.31
N LYS A 10 -5.00 10.95 -16.63
CA LYS A 10 -3.96 10.47 -17.55
C LYS A 10 -2.69 11.33 -17.48
N GLN A 11 -2.81 12.65 -17.53
CA GLN A 11 -1.67 13.58 -17.41
C GLN A 11 -0.95 13.40 -16.06
N ALA A 12 -1.69 13.27 -14.96
CA ALA A 12 -1.13 12.99 -13.65
C ALA A 12 -0.33 11.68 -13.62
N SER A 13 -0.89 10.63 -14.23
CA SER A 13 -0.24 9.32 -14.31
C SER A 13 1.05 9.37 -15.15
N ASP A 14 1.05 10.13 -16.25
CA ASP A 14 2.23 10.28 -17.09
C ASP A 14 3.33 11.09 -16.39
N LEU A 15 2.98 12.16 -15.68
CA LEU A 15 3.91 12.91 -14.84
C LEU A 15 4.48 12.03 -13.70
N TYR A 16 3.66 11.20 -13.08
CA TYR A 16 4.13 10.26 -12.05
C TYR A 16 5.20 9.30 -12.61
N LYS A 17 4.97 8.73 -13.80
CA LYS A 17 5.95 7.86 -14.49
C LYS A 17 7.24 8.59 -14.80
N GLN A 18 7.17 9.90 -15.12
CA GLN A 18 8.31 10.77 -15.36
C GLN A 18 8.97 11.28 -14.07
N ARG A 19 8.55 10.79 -12.90
CA ARG A 19 9.01 11.22 -11.56
C ARG A 19 8.67 12.67 -11.19
N GLY A 20 7.77 13.31 -11.90
CA GLY A 20 7.21 14.63 -11.59
C GLY A 20 6.19 14.55 -10.46
N TYR A 21 6.56 13.95 -9.32
CA TYR A 21 5.63 13.53 -8.26
C TYR A 21 4.80 14.68 -7.68
N LYS A 22 5.40 15.84 -7.44
CA LYS A 22 4.67 17.00 -6.89
C LYS A 22 3.60 17.51 -7.86
N GLN A 23 3.93 17.58 -9.15
CA GLN A 23 3.00 17.98 -10.21
C GLN A 23 1.91 16.92 -10.41
N ALA A 24 2.29 15.64 -10.41
CA ALA A 24 1.33 14.54 -10.45
C ALA A 24 0.33 14.61 -9.28
N ALA A 25 0.80 14.90 -8.05
CA ALA A 25 -0.08 15.03 -6.88
C ALA A 25 -1.06 16.20 -7.03
N GLN A 26 -0.67 17.30 -7.66
CA GLN A 26 -1.57 18.43 -7.95
C GLN A 26 -2.67 18.02 -8.94
N LEU A 27 -2.30 17.38 -10.04
CA LEU A 27 -3.25 16.93 -11.06
C LEU A 27 -4.18 15.82 -10.53
N PHE A 28 -3.68 14.89 -9.70
CA PHE A 28 -4.56 13.93 -9.03
C PHE A 28 -5.57 14.62 -8.12
N SER A 29 -5.19 15.72 -7.45
CA SER A 29 -6.14 16.52 -6.66
C SER A 29 -7.22 17.16 -7.54
N GLU A 30 -6.83 17.73 -8.68
CA GLU A 30 -7.78 18.35 -9.63
C GLU A 30 -8.73 17.29 -10.21
N ALA A 31 -8.22 16.14 -10.60
CA ALA A 31 -9.05 15.04 -11.09
C ALA A 31 -10.05 14.55 -10.01
N ALA A 32 -9.61 14.44 -8.76
CA ALA A 32 -10.49 14.05 -7.65
C ALA A 32 -11.65 15.02 -7.45
N GLU A 33 -11.39 16.33 -7.54
CA GLU A 33 -12.47 17.33 -7.42
C GLU A 33 -13.46 17.26 -8.59
N LEU A 34 -12.98 17.04 -9.81
CA LEU A 34 -13.86 16.87 -10.97
C LEU A 34 -14.75 15.63 -10.83
N TYR A 35 -14.17 14.49 -10.42
CA TYR A 35 -14.96 13.28 -10.18
C TYR A 35 -16.01 13.48 -9.09
N ARG A 36 -15.73 14.24 -8.01
CA ARG A 36 -16.72 14.59 -6.99
C ARG A 36 -17.86 15.43 -7.56
N LEU A 37 -17.54 16.44 -8.39
CA LEU A 37 -18.57 17.27 -9.03
C LEU A 37 -19.47 16.46 -9.97
N GLU A 38 -18.96 15.36 -10.51
CA GLU A 38 -19.70 14.41 -11.32
C GLU A 38 -20.47 13.36 -10.49
N GLY A 39 -20.35 13.41 -9.15
CA GLY A 39 -20.96 12.42 -8.25
C GLY A 39 -20.22 11.08 -8.20
N ASN A 40 -18.99 11.03 -8.67
CA ASN A 40 -18.20 9.81 -8.83
C ASN A 40 -17.18 9.67 -7.67
N GLU A 41 -17.69 9.33 -6.48
CA GLU A 41 -16.91 9.27 -5.25
C GLU A 41 -15.84 8.18 -5.27
N LEU A 42 -16.06 7.10 -6.00
CA LEU A 42 -15.13 5.99 -6.09
C LEU A 42 -13.85 6.41 -6.82
N GLU A 43 -13.97 7.00 -8.00
CA GLU A 43 -12.85 7.52 -8.78
C GLU A 43 -12.18 8.70 -8.06
N ALA A 44 -12.96 9.55 -7.38
CA ALA A 44 -12.41 10.62 -6.56
C ALA A 44 -11.49 10.06 -5.45
N ALA A 45 -11.92 9.01 -4.75
CA ALA A 45 -11.11 8.31 -3.75
C ALA A 45 -9.88 7.65 -4.35
N GLU A 46 -9.99 7.06 -5.56
CA GLU A 46 -8.85 6.50 -6.29
C GLU A 46 -7.82 7.59 -6.59
N MET A 47 -8.25 8.77 -7.06
CA MET A 47 -7.35 9.88 -7.32
C MET A 47 -6.68 10.39 -6.04
N GLN A 48 -7.39 10.45 -4.91
CA GLN A 48 -6.78 10.81 -3.63
C GLN A 48 -5.76 9.77 -3.17
N ASN A 49 -6.03 8.49 -3.39
CA ASN A 49 -5.10 7.41 -3.10
C ASN A 49 -3.83 7.52 -3.97
N ASN A 50 -3.97 7.80 -5.26
CA ASN A 50 -2.84 8.04 -6.17
C ASN A 50 -2.05 9.30 -5.80
N ARG A 51 -2.72 10.36 -5.36
CA ARG A 51 -2.11 11.57 -4.80
C ARG A 51 -1.25 11.26 -3.58
N SER A 52 -1.74 10.40 -2.69
CA SER A 52 -0.99 9.92 -1.52
C SER A 52 0.32 9.25 -1.94
N VAL A 53 0.25 8.33 -2.91
CA VAL A 53 1.44 7.66 -3.46
C VAL A 53 2.43 8.67 -4.05
N ALA A 54 1.94 9.67 -4.78
CA ALA A 54 2.80 10.71 -5.35
C ALA A 54 3.49 11.56 -4.27
N PHE A 55 2.80 11.90 -3.18
CA PHE A 55 3.41 12.58 -2.03
C PHE A 55 4.45 11.72 -1.33
N LEU A 56 4.20 10.42 -1.12
CA LEU A 56 5.20 9.49 -0.57
C LEU A 56 6.48 9.47 -1.42
N GLN A 57 6.34 9.38 -2.74
CA GLN A 57 7.48 9.39 -3.65
C GLN A 57 8.23 10.73 -3.67
N SER A 58 7.56 11.82 -3.32
CA SER A 58 8.19 13.14 -3.18
C SER A 58 8.79 13.42 -1.79
N GLY A 59 8.65 12.47 -0.85
CA GLY A 59 9.13 12.59 0.53
C GLY A 59 8.22 13.40 1.46
N ASP A 60 6.98 13.69 1.07
CA ASP A 60 6.01 14.43 1.89
C ASP A 60 4.99 13.48 2.53
N ALA A 61 5.45 12.73 3.53
CA ALA A 61 4.65 11.70 4.21
C ALA A 61 3.41 12.29 4.91
N ALA A 62 3.49 13.54 5.40
CA ALA A 62 2.36 14.18 6.07
C ALA A 62 1.21 14.44 5.09
N LYS A 63 1.51 15.00 3.90
CA LYS A 63 0.51 15.17 2.84
C LYS A 63 0.03 13.85 2.27
N ALA A 64 0.88 12.83 2.22
CA ALA A 64 0.49 11.50 1.80
C ALA A 64 -0.58 10.91 2.72
N LEU A 65 -0.36 10.98 4.04
CA LEU A 65 -1.34 10.52 5.03
C LEU A 65 -2.66 11.27 4.92
N GLN A 66 -2.59 12.60 4.78
CA GLN A 66 -3.78 13.44 4.61
C GLN A 66 -4.57 13.07 3.34
N ALA A 67 -3.88 12.83 2.23
CA ALA A 67 -4.53 12.48 0.95
C ALA A 67 -5.20 11.10 1.00
N ALA A 68 -4.61 10.12 1.70
CA ALA A 68 -5.17 8.78 1.82
C ALA A 68 -6.29 8.67 2.87
N ALA A 69 -6.46 9.67 3.75
CA ALA A 69 -7.43 9.61 4.83
C ALA A 69 -8.85 9.39 4.31
N GLY A 70 -9.53 8.35 4.83
CA GLY A 70 -10.92 8.02 4.49
C GLY A 70 -11.14 7.31 3.15
N THR A 71 -10.11 7.17 2.30
CA THR A 71 -10.25 6.48 1.01
C THR A 71 -10.56 5.00 1.19
N ASP A 72 -10.02 4.36 2.22
CA ASP A 72 -10.31 2.96 2.59
C ASP A 72 -11.80 2.75 2.91
N GLN A 73 -12.45 3.72 3.55
CA GLN A 73 -13.88 3.66 3.86
C GLN A 73 -14.74 3.75 2.60
N VAL A 74 -14.38 4.61 1.65
CA VAL A 74 -15.09 4.72 0.37
C VAL A 74 -15.00 3.39 -0.39
N PHE A 75 -13.82 2.80 -0.46
CA PHE A 75 -13.64 1.49 -1.12
C PHE A 75 -14.34 0.36 -0.40
N ALA A 76 -14.39 0.38 0.95
CA ALA A 76 -15.15 -0.58 1.73
C ALA A 76 -16.65 -0.51 1.43
N LEU A 77 -17.21 0.69 1.36
CA LEU A 77 -18.64 0.91 1.01
C LEU A 77 -18.95 0.46 -0.42
N ALA A 78 -18.01 0.61 -1.34
CA ALA A 78 -18.13 0.11 -2.71
C ALA A 78 -17.93 -1.40 -2.83
N GLY A 79 -17.50 -2.09 -1.76
CA GLY A 79 -17.20 -3.52 -1.78
C GLY A 79 -15.88 -3.87 -2.50
N ASP A 80 -15.05 -2.87 -2.83
CA ASP A 80 -13.75 -3.09 -3.46
C ASP A 80 -12.68 -3.36 -2.40
N VAL A 81 -12.60 -4.62 -1.98
CA VAL A 81 -11.65 -5.10 -0.95
C VAL A 81 -10.19 -4.87 -1.37
N ARG A 82 -9.90 -4.95 -2.67
CA ARG A 82 -8.55 -4.74 -3.18
C ARG A 82 -8.13 -3.28 -3.05
N LEU A 83 -8.95 -2.34 -3.50
CA LEU A 83 -8.67 -0.91 -3.36
C LEU A 83 -8.66 -0.48 -1.88
N GLN A 84 -9.56 -1.05 -1.05
CA GLN A 84 -9.53 -0.85 0.40
C GLN A 84 -8.18 -1.24 1.00
N ALA A 85 -7.67 -2.42 0.69
CA ALA A 85 -6.38 -2.88 1.19
C ALA A 85 -5.21 -2.01 0.69
N MET A 86 -5.27 -1.53 -0.56
CA MET A 86 -4.27 -0.59 -1.10
C MET A 86 -4.29 0.74 -0.35
N ALA A 87 -5.45 1.29 -0.05
CA ALA A 87 -5.60 2.54 0.70
C ALA A 87 -5.02 2.42 2.12
N LEU A 88 -5.37 1.34 2.84
CA LEU A 88 -4.78 1.04 4.15
C LEU A 88 -3.26 0.88 4.07
N GLY A 89 -2.74 0.21 3.04
CA GLY A 89 -1.31 0.07 2.79
C GLY A 89 -0.61 1.40 2.56
N ASN A 90 -1.21 2.33 1.83
CA ASN A 90 -0.68 3.66 1.58
C ASN A 90 -0.72 4.55 2.84
N GLN A 91 -1.79 4.50 3.63
CA GLN A 91 -1.84 5.15 4.94
C GLN A 91 -0.74 4.60 5.86
N ALA A 92 -0.58 3.28 5.92
CA ALA A 92 0.46 2.62 6.70
C ALA A 92 1.87 3.06 6.27
N ALA A 93 2.13 3.15 4.97
CA ALA A 93 3.41 3.60 4.44
C ALA A 93 3.70 5.05 4.83
N ALA A 94 2.71 5.93 4.80
CA ALA A 94 2.85 7.30 5.24
C ALA A 94 3.14 7.40 6.76
N LEU A 95 2.46 6.60 7.57
CA LEU A 95 2.71 6.50 9.01
C LEU A 95 4.12 5.93 9.32
N GLU A 96 4.58 4.94 8.55
CA GLU A 96 5.93 4.39 8.66
C GLU A 96 6.99 5.46 8.42
N GLU A 97 6.85 6.26 7.36
CA GLU A 97 7.76 7.38 7.05
C GLU A 97 7.70 8.51 8.10
N LEU A 98 6.57 8.69 8.77
CA LEU A 98 6.41 9.62 9.91
C LEU A 98 6.95 9.06 11.24
N GLY A 99 7.47 7.82 11.25
CA GLY A 99 7.96 7.16 12.46
C GLY A 99 6.84 6.64 13.39
N ARG A 100 5.57 6.70 12.97
CA ARG A 100 4.40 6.22 13.71
C ARG A 100 4.23 4.69 13.53
N HIS A 101 5.28 3.94 13.89
CA HIS A 101 5.39 2.51 13.59
C HIS A 101 4.29 1.61 14.16
N PRO A 102 3.77 1.82 15.39
CA PRO A 102 2.66 1.01 15.91
C PRO A 102 1.39 1.13 15.06
N GLU A 103 1.05 2.36 14.65
CA GLU A 103 -0.13 2.63 13.83
C GLU A 103 0.04 2.10 12.40
N ALA A 104 1.24 2.26 11.82
CA ALA A 104 1.56 1.67 10.53
C ALA A 104 1.41 0.15 10.55
N LEU A 105 1.89 -0.51 11.63
CA LEU A 105 1.80 -1.95 11.79
C LEU A 105 0.35 -2.43 11.83
N ASP A 106 -0.53 -1.73 12.53
CA ASP A 106 -1.96 -2.06 12.62
C ASP A 106 -2.64 -1.99 11.24
N LEU A 107 -2.43 -0.89 10.50
CA LEU A 107 -3.01 -0.75 9.16
C LEU A 107 -2.44 -1.76 8.16
N TYR A 108 -1.16 -2.07 8.22
CA TYR A 108 -0.58 -3.13 7.38
C TYR A 108 -1.18 -4.51 7.71
N GLN A 109 -1.47 -4.81 8.98
CA GLN A 109 -2.10 -6.06 9.36
C GLN A 109 -3.53 -6.17 8.82
N GLN A 110 -4.31 -5.09 8.90
CA GLN A 110 -5.65 -5.01 8.31
C GLN A 110 -5.59 -5.23 6.78
N ALA A 111 -4.72 -4.50 6.08
CA ALA A 111 -4.54 -4.67 4.64
C ALA A 111 -4.14 -6.10 4.26
N SER A 112 -3.21 -6.71 5.02
CA SER A 112 -2.79 -8.11 4.79
C SER A 112 -3.92 -9.11 5.00
N ALA A 113 -4.81 -8.87 5.97
CA ALA A 113 -5.97 -9.73 6.21
C ALA A 113 -6.97 -9.66 5.04
N LEU A 114 -7.27 -8.46 4.55
CA LEU A 114 -8.14 -8.25 3.38
C LEU A 114 -7.59 -8.94 2.14
N LEU A 115 -6.30 -8.75 1.83
CA LEU A 115 -5.65 -9.36 0.66
C LEU A 115 -5.58 -10.90 0.74
N LYS A 116 -5.58 -11.46 1.95
CA LYS A 116 -5.67 -12.91 2.13
C LYS A 116 -7.02 -13.45 1.67
N SER A 117 -8.10 -12.72 1.95
CA SER A 117 -9.46 -13.14 1.59
C SER A 117 -9.72 -13.09 0.08
N THR A 118 -9.02 -12.22 -0.65
CA THR A 118 -9.18 -12.04 -2.12
C THR A 118 -8.16 -12.82 -2.94
N GLY A 119 -7.18 -13.48 -2.31
CA GLY A 119 -6.14 -14.22 -3.03
C GLY A 119 -5.07 -13.34 -3.70
N GLU A 120 -4.98 -12.06 -3.34
CA GLU A 120 -3.98 -11.10 -3.85
C GLU A 120 -2.59 -11.32 -3.23
N THR A 121 -1.99 -12.46 -3.58
CA THR A 121 -0.80 -13.01 -2.92
C THR A 121 0.44 -12.14 -3.04
N GLU A 122 0.71 -11.53 -4.21
CA GLU A 122 1.89 -10.68 -4.42
C GLU A 122 1.82 -9.39 -3.62
N MET A 123 0.66 -8.74 -3.62
CA MET A 123 0.42 -7.52 -2.86
C MET A 123 0.51 -7.80 -1.37
N ARG A 124 -0.11 -8.90 -0.90
CA ARG A 124 -0.02 -9.35 0.49
C ARG A 124 1.42 -9.65 0.90
N SER A 125 2.19 -10.34 0.06
CA SER A 125 3.61 -10.60 0.31
C SER A 125 4.41 -9.31 0.53
N THR A 126 4.16 -8.29 -0.28
CA THR A 126 4.80 -6.98 -0.13
C THR A 126 4.48 -6.34 1.23
N ILE A 127 3.22 -6.36 1.66
CA ILE A 127 2.80 -5.85 2.96
C ILE A 127 3.41 -6.67 4.11
N LEU A 128 3.43 -7.99 4.01
CA LEU A 128 4.02 -8.86 5.03
C LEU A 128 5.53 -8.61 5.20
N LYS A 129 6.26 -8.27 4.14
CA LYS A 129 7.67 -7.85 4.22
C LYS A 129 7.82 -6.53 4.99
N ARG A 130 6.89 -5.58 4.85
CA ARG A 130 6.86 -4.34 5.65
C ARG A 130 6.59 -4.64 7.13
N ILE A 131 5.58 -5.47 7.42
CA ILE A 131 5.27 -5.94 8.78
C ILE A 131 6.49 -6.59 9.42
N SER A 132 7.18 -7.50 8.70
CA SER A 132 8.40 -8.14 9.17
C SER A 132 9.47 -7.12 9.53
N SER A 133 9.72 -6.14 8.66
CA SER A 133 10.70 -5.07 8.91
C SER A 133 10.38 -4.26 10.16
N LEU A 134 9.12 -3.83 10.33
CA LEU A 134 8.69 -3.05 11.50
C LEU A 134 8.80 -3.88 12.80
N LYS A 135 8.42 -5.15 12.78
CA LYS A 135 8.56 -6.06 13.92
C LYS A 135 10.02 -6.28 14.30
N MET A 136 10.92 -6.41 13.32
CA MET A 136 12.36 -6.52 13.58
C MET A 136 12.90 -5.26 14.27
N ARG A 137 12.54 -4.07 13.78
CA ARG A 137 12.95 -2.80 14.38
C ARG A 137 12.46 -2.62 15.81
N SER A 138 11.31 -3.21 16.15
CA SER A 138 10.74 -3.19 17.51
C SER A 138 11.23 -4.34 18.41
N GLY A 139 12.26 -5.09 18.01
CA GLY A 139 12.83 -6.20 18.80
C GLY A 139 12.01 -7.48 18.79
N LYS A 140 10.93 -7.55 18.02
CA LYS A 140 10.02 -8.71 17.94
C LYS A 140 10.50 -9.71 16.87
N ALA A 141 11.68 -10.28 17.08
CA ALA A 141 12.38 -11.09 16.08
C ALA A 141 11.58 -12.32 15.62
N LEU A 142 10.96 -13.07 16.53
CA LEU A 142 10.16 -14.25 16.18
C LEU A 142 8.92 -13.89 15.35
N GLU A 143 8.22 -12.82 15.73
CA GLU A 143 7.07 -12.34 14.96
C GLU A 143 7.48 -11.79 13.58
N SER A 144 8.67 -11.18 13.49
CA SER A 144 9.25 -10.75 12.22
C SER A 144 9.53 -11.93 11.28
N LEU A 145 10.11 -13.01 11.82
CA LEU A 145 10.37 -14.25 11.06
C LEU A 145 9.07 -14.89 10.58
N ALA A 146 8.04 -14.95 11.44
CA ALA A 146 6.73 -15.49 11.06
C ALA A 146 6.07 -14.67 9.93
N ALA A 147 6.15 -13.35 9.99
CA ALA A 147 5.63 -12.48 8.91
C ALA A 147 6.41 -12.66 7.60
N MET A 148 7.73 -12.82 7.68
CA MET A 148 8.57 -13.08 6.50
C MET A 148 8.29 -14.45 5.90
N ASP A 149 8.09 -15.48 6.72
CA ASP A 149 7.74 -16.83 6.25
C ASP A 149 6.39 -16.81 5.50
N ALA A 150 5.39 -16.16 6.07
CA ALA A 150 4.10 -15.96 5.40
C ALA A 150 4.25 -15.21 4.07
N ALA A 151 5.07 -14.15 4.01
CA ALA A 151 5.32 -13.40 2.79
C ALA A 151 5.94 -14.25 1.66
N LEU A 152 6.83 -15.16 2.03
CA LEU A 152 7.52 -16.03 1.07
C LEU A 152 6.70 -17.26 0.68
N THR A 153 5.75 -17.68 1.52
CA THR A 153 4.86 -18.81 1.24
C THR A 153 3.83 -18.44 0.18
N ASP A 154 3.33 -17.23 0.20
CA ASP A 154 2.28 -16.75 -0.68
C ASP A 154 2.71 -16.64 -2.16
N VAL A 155 3.99 -16.46 -2.44
CA VAL A 155 4.48 -16.21 -3.80
C VAL A 155 5.64 -17.16 -4.17
N LYS A 156 5.81 -17.40 -5.48
CA LYS A 156 6.99 -18.13 -5.95
C LYS A 156 8.25 -17.29 -5.72
N PRO A 157 9.36 -17.88 -5.23
CA PRO A 157 10.58 -17.13 -4.99
C PRO A 157 11.18 -16.62 -6.31
N GLY A 158 11.22 -15.29 -6.47
CA GLY A 158 11.74 -14.63 -7.66
C GLY A 158 13.26 -14.54 -7.70
N THR A 159 13.91 -14.37 -6.54
CA THR A 159 15.34 -14.11 -6.44
C THR A 159 16.11 -15.24 -5.74
N PRO A 160 17.43 -15.42 -6.02
CA PRO A 160 18.26 -16.36 -5.28
C PRO A 160 18.27 -16.09 -3.77
N LYS A 161 18.21 -14.81 -3.37
CA LYS A 161 18.15 -14.39 -1.96
C LYS A 161 16.88 -14.87 -1.28
N GLU A 162 15.72 -14.74 -1.94
CA GLU A 162 14.44 -15.26 -1.43
C GLU A 162 14.42 -16.78 -1.34
N LYS A 163 15.02 -17.47 -2.31
CA LYS A 163 15.19 -18.95 -2.27
C LYS A 163 16.03 -19.40 -1.07
N LEU A 164 17.15 -18.70 -0.80
CA LEU A 164 18.00 -18.98 0.34
C LEU A 164 17.26 -18.71 1.66
N LEU A 165 16.60 -17.55 1.77
CA LEU A 165 15.87 -17.17 2.96
C LEU A 165 14.75 -18.18 3.30
N ARG A 166 14.02 -18.65 2.29
CA ARG A 166 13.00 -19.70 2.46
C ARG A 166 13.61 -21.02 2.97
N LYS A 167 14.78 -21.41 2.46
CA LYS A 167 15.50 -22.61 2.98
C LYS A 167 15.88 -22.45 4.45
N LEU A 168 16.38 -21.27 4.85
CA LEU A 168 16.74 -20.99 6.24
C LEU A 168 15.51 -20.99 7.15
N LEU A 169 14.41 -20.36 6.77
CA LEU A 169 13.17 -20.37 7.53
C LEU A 169 12.61 -21.78 7.71
N ASN A 170 12.58 -22.59 6.65
CA ASN A 170 12.17 -23.99 6.72
C ASN A 170 13.07 -24.82 7.65
N PHE A 171 14.37 -24.53 7.70
CA PHE A 171 15.29 -25.21 8.62
C PHE A 171 15.02 -24.83 10.09
N VAL A 172 14.79 -23.55 10.37
CA VAL A 172 14.43 -23.07 11.72
C VAL A 172 13.09 -23.68 12.17
N ASN A 173 12.08 -23.63 11.33
CA ASN A 173 10.74 -24.17 11.65
C ASN A 173 10.75 -25.68 11.90
N ARG A 174 11.64 -26.46 11.23
CA ARG A 174 11.78 -27.91 11.45
C ARG A 174 12.49 -28.29 12.76
N ARG A 175 13.23 -27.38 13.39
CA ARG A 175 13.96 -27.61 14.64
C ARG A 175 13.21 -27.13 15.87
N SER A 176 12.03 -26.52 15.71
CA SER A 176 11.22 -25.98 16.82
C SER A 176 10.20 -26.99 17.36
N TRP A 177 10.41 -28.30 17.10
CA TRP A 177 9.60 -29.43 17.64
C TRP A 177 10.50 -30.42 18.34
#